data_d83859816541eb93bf492160366c9dd3
#
_entry.id   d83859816541eb93bf492160366c9dd3
#
_cell.length_a   1.000
_cell.length_b   1.000
_cell.length_c   1.000
_cell.angle_alpha   90.00
_cell.angle_beta   90.00
_cell.angle_gamma   90.00
#
_symmetry.space_group_name_H-M   'P 1'
#
loop_
_entity.id
_entity.type
_entity.pdbx_description
1 polymer ?
#
loop_
_entity_poly.entity_id
_entity_poly.type
_entity_poly.pdbx_seq_one_letter_code
_entity_poly.pdbx_strand_id
1 'polypeptide(L)'
;MEKIKRVIFQQLLYMLLPVLMSIIIGDPFELSPVGGNKFRPVKNEIAPYKVVMENWRGDNKSRLGLGRLQFVDEVFGPESLEFDLLGRGPYAGLADGRVVRWMGDGIGWETFSLVTHNWSEKICAKGVHSTTPKQWKFESHCGRPLGLRFDKKTGDLYIADAYYGLLVVGPEGGIAKPLATHVQGKPILFANDLDIHNNGSIFFTDTSQRYNRVNHFLIMLEGEATGRLLRYDPPTRETHVVLENLAFPNGVQLSKDQSSLFFTETTNCRLMRFWLEGPKSGKTEVIANLPGFPDNVRANGKGQIWVAIDCCRTKVQEVLVNHPWTRSVYFRLPVPMQYLARLAGMRMYTVISLFDEEGRVVDVLEDKEGDVMKLMSEVREVNGKLWIGTVAHNHIATLSYP
;
A
#
# COMPACT_ATOMS: atom_id res chain seq x y z
N MET A 1 -36.89 -33.25 -33.80
CA MET A 1 -37.18 -32.76 -32.45
C MET A 1 -35.94 -32.15 -31.78
N GLU A 2 -34.76 -32.77 -31.76
CA GLU A 2 -33.55 -32.23 -31.13
C GLU A 2 -33.03 -30.91 -31.75
N LYS A 3 -33.01 -30.78 -33.06
CA LYS A 3 -32.62 -29.53 -33.73
C LYS A 3 -33.50 -28.33 -33.32
N ILE A 4 -34.81 -28.56 -33.19
CA ILE A 4 -35.75 -27.50 -32.80
C ILE A 4 -35.52 -27.11 -31.33
N LYS A 5 -35.31 -28.08 -30.44
CA LYS A 5 -34.97 -27.83 -29.02
C LYS A 5 -33.66 -27.02 -28.89
N ARG A 6 -32.65 -27.33 -29.70
CA ARG A 6 -31.38 -26.63 -29.70
C ARG A 6 -31.49 -25.18 -30.19
N VAL A 7 -32.28 -24.92 -31.21
CA VAL A 7 -32.56 -23.58 -31.72
C VAL A 7 -33.33 -22.74 -30.69
N ILE A 8 -34.39 -23.32 -30.08
CA ILE A 8 -35.15 -22.64 -29.04
C ILE A 8 -34.28 -22.33 -27.81
N PHE A 9 -33.43 -23.27 -27.39
CA PHE A 9 -32.47 -23.05 -26.30
C PHE A 9 -31.48 -21.93 -26.60
N GLN A 10 -30.94 -21.90 -27.81
CA GLN A 10 -30.03 -20.82 -28.24
C GLN A 10 -30.74 -19.45 -28.28
N GLN A 11 -31.95 -19.38 -28.79
CA GLN A 11 -32.75 -18.14 -28.81
C GLN A 11 -33.08 -17.65 -27.40
N LEU A 12 -33.48 -18.55 -26.48
CA LEU A 12 -33.70 -18.23 -25.09
C LEU A 12 -32.43 -17.74 -24.42
N LEU A 13 -31.30 -18.36 -24.68
CA LEU A 13 -30.00 -17.94 -24.16
C LEU A 13 -29.63 -16.52 -24.64
N TYR A 14 -29.83 -16.22 -25.94
CA TYR A 14 -29.57 -14.89 -26.51
C TYR A 14 -30.50 -13.80 -25.94
N MET A 15 -31.71 -14.13 -25.54
CA MET A 15 -32.64 -13.18 -24.90
C MET A 15 -32.38 -13.01 -23.41
N LEU A 16 -32.05 -14.09 -22.69
CA LEU A 16 -31.80 -14.06 -21.24
C LEU A 16 -30.43 -13.42 -20.90
N LEU A 17 -29.43 -13.63 -21.74
CA LEU A 17 -28.08 -13.14 -21.47
C LEU A 17 -28.02 -11.60 -21.31
N PRO A 18 -28.60 -10.77 -22.18
CA PRO A 18 -28.63 -9.30 -22.00
C PRO A 18 -29.38 -8.87 -20.75
N VAL A 19 -30.49 -9.56 -20.41
CA VAL A 19 -31.24 -9.27 -19.18
C VAL A 19 -30.42 -9.59 -17.95
N LEU A 20 -29.79 -10.75 -17.91
CA LEU A 20 -28.91 -11.15 -16.83
C LEU A 20 -27.72 -10.19 -16.67
N MET A 21 -27.11 -9.79 -17.79
CA MET A 21 -26.04 -8.80 -17.81
C MET A 21 -26.49 -7.43 -17.28
N SER A 22 -27.69 -6.99 -17.65
CA SER A 22 -28.25 -5.74 -17.13
C SER A 22 -28.49 -5.80 -15.61
N ILE A 23 -28.95 -6.94 -15.10
CA ILE A 23 -29.13 -7.16 -13.65
C ILE A 23 -27.76 -7.17 -12.94
N ILE A 24 -26.75 -7.86 -13.48
CA ILE A 24 -25.42 -7.91 -12.89
C ILE A 24 -24.77 -6.51 -12.88
N ILE A 25 -24.86 -5.77 -13.98
CA ILE A 25 -24.26 -4.43 -14.09
C ILE A 25 -25.01 -3.41 -13.24
N GLY A 26 -26.33 -3.47 -13.22
CA GLY A 26 -27.17 -2.53 -12.47
C GLY A 26 -27.18 -2.80 -10.97
N ASP A 27 -26.90 -4.03 -10.57
CA ASP A 27 -26.94 -4.50 -9.18
C ASP A 27 -28.16 -3.98 -8.37
N PRO A 28 -29.40 -4.15 -8.89
CA PRO A 28 -30.57 -3.57 -8.26
C PRO A 28 -30.89 -4.16 -6.86
N PHE A 29 -30.28 -5.29 -6.54
CA PHE A 29 -30.46 -5.99 -5.26
C PHE A 29 -29.27 -5.82 -4.32
N GLU A 30 -28.27 -5.00 -4.70
CA GLU A 30 -27.03 -4.75 -3.93
C GLU A 30 -26.29 -6.04 -3.52
N LEU A 31 -26.30 -7.05 -4.39
CA LEU A 31 -25.64 -8.35 -4.15
C LEU A 31 -24.16 -8.35 -4.54
N SER A 32 -23.70 -7.33 -5.27
CA SER A 32 -22.33 -7.20 -5.72
C SER A 32 -21.38 -6.86 -4.57
N PRO A 33 -20.23 -7.53 -4.46
CA PRO A 33 -19.23 -7.22 -3.44
C PRO A 33 -18.56 -5.85 -3.63
N VAL A 34 -18.69 -5.22 -4.81
CA VAL A 34 -18.08 -3.90 -5.12
C VAL A 34 -19.08 -2.74 -5.09
N GLY A 35 -20.36 -3.01 -4.80
CA GLY A 35 -21.43 -2.01 -4.83
C GLY A 35 -21.78 -1.53 -6.26
N GLY A 36 -23.07 -1.39 -6.57
CA GLY A 36 -23.60 -1.21 -7.91
C GLY A 36 -23.01 -0.05 -8.73
N ASN A 37 -23.72 1.08 -8.81
CA ASN A 37 -23.41 2.19 -9.72
C ASN A 37 -22.12 2.98 -9.40
N LYS A 38 -21.48 2.76 -8.25
CA LYS A 38 -20.25 3.45 -7.85
C LYS A 38 -18.98 2.85 -8.43
N PHE A 39 -19.00 1.56 -8.78
CA PHE A 39 -17.86 0.85 -9.32
C PHE A 39 -17.65 1.18 -10.81
N ARG A 40 -16.55 1.85 -11.15
CA ARG A 40 -16.25 2.37 -12.49
C ARG A 40 -14.83 2.00 -12.92
N PRO A 41 -14.60 0.76 -13.36
CA PRO A 41 -13.26 0.35 -13.79
C PRO A 41 -12.80 1.10 -15.03
N VAL A 42 -11.54 1.51 -15.02
CA VAL A 42 -10.83 2.16 -16.12
C VAL A 42 -9.64 1.32 -16.56
N LYS A 43 -9.15 1.54 -17.77
CA LYS A 43 -7.96 0.84 -18.27
C LYS A 43 -6.72 1.33 -17.51
N ASN A 44 -5.87 0.40 -17.10
CA ASN A 44 -4.60 0.69 -16.42
C ASN A 44 -3.43 0.72 -17.41
N GLU A 45 -2.39 1.46 -17.04
CA GLU A 45 -1.08 1.47 -17.71
C GLU A 45 -0.15 0.44 -17.08
N ILE A 46 -0.42 -0.84 -17.30
CA ILE A 46 0.38 -1.92 -16.75
C ILE A 46 1.22 -2.59 -17.84
N ALA A 47 2.50 -2.84 -17.55
CA ALA A 47 3.36 -3.55 -18.49
C ALA A 47 2.84 -4.98 -18.77
N PRO A 48 3.00 -5.52 -20.00
CA PRO A 48 2.51 -6.85 -20.32
C PRO A 48 3.05 -7.93 -19.37
N TYR A 49 2.16 -8.81 -18.90
CA TYR A 49 2.48 -9.90 -17.97
C TYR A 49 3.70 -10.72 -18.42
N LYS A 50 3.69 -11.15 -19.69
CA LYS A 50 4.75 -11.97 -20.26
C LYS A 50 6.12 -11.28 -20.17
N VAL A 51 6.18 -9.99 -20.51
CA VAL A 51 7.42 -9.20 -20.50
C VAL A 51 8.00 -9.11 -19.09
N VAL A 52 7.15 -8.87 -18.08
CA VAL A 52 7.60 -8.73 -16.69
C VAL A 52 7.99 -10.08 -16.11
N MET A 53 7.13 -11.10 -16.23
CA MET A 53 7.31 -12.37 -15.52
C MET A 53 8.39 -13.26 -16.13
N GLU A 54 8.62 -13.19 -17.45
CA GLU A 54 9.72 -13.96 -18.09
C GLU A 54 11.10 -13.36 -17.76
N ASN A 55 11.17 -12.08 -17.46
CA ASN A 55 12.43 -11.39 -17.11
C ASN A 55 12.62 -11.24 -15.60
N TRP A 56 11.63 -11.64 -14.79
CA TRP A 56 11.72 -11.51 -13.34
C TRP A 56 12.69 -12.56 -12.76
N ARG A 57 13.71 -12.07 -12.07
CA ARG A 57 14.66 -12.93 -11.36
C ARG A 57 14.05 -13.35 -10.02
N GLY A 58 13.50 -14.56 -9.96
CA GLY A 58 12.98 -15.12 -8.72
C GLY A 58 14.07 -15.55 -7.74
N ASP A 59 13.68 -15.82 -6.51
CA ASP A 59 14.51 -16.44 -5.46
C ASP A 59 14.29 -17.96 -5.43
N ASN A 60 15.24 -18.71 -5.95
CA ASN A 60 15.15 -20.18 -5.99
C ASN A 60 15.35 -20.85 -4.62
N LYS A 61 15.78 -20.08 -3.60
CA LYS A 61 16.07 -20.58 -2.26
C LYS A 61 14.97 -20.26 -1.25
N SER A 62 13.94 -19.51 -1.64
CA SER A 62 12.84 -19.04 -0.76
C SER A 62 13.38 -18.46 0.56
N ARG A 63 14.35 -17.55 0.47
CA ARG A 63 15.09 -17.03 1.62
C ARG A 63 14.22 -16.29 2.62
N LEU A 64 13.10 -15.70 2.20
CA LEU A 64 12.14 -15.10 3.13
C LEU A 64 11.51 -16.12 4.07
N GLY A 65 11.36 -17.37 3.65
CA GLY A 65 10.91 -18.46 4.51
C GLY A 65 11.86 -18.79 5.67
N LEU A 66 13.10 -18.25 5.67
CA LEU A 66 14.04 -18.34 6.79
C LEU A 66 13.84 -17.23 7.83
N GLY A 67 12.93 -16.32 7.59
CA GLY A 67 12.61 -15.22 8.50
C GLY A 67 11.99 -15.70 9.81
N ARG A 68 12.01 -14.81 10.79
CA ARG A 68 11.42 -15.06 12.12
C ARG A 68 10.31 -14.05 12.38
N LEU A 69 9.19 -14.52 12.87
CA LEU A 69 8.13 -13.68 13.38
C LEU A 69 8.51 -13.18 14.77
N GLN A 70 8.36 -11.88 14.98
CA GLN A 70 8.61 -11.20 16.24
C GLN A 70 7.31 -10.54 16.70
N PHE A 71 7.13 -10.41 18.01
CA PHE A 71 6.02 -9.68 18.62
C PHE A 71 4.63 -10.19 18.20
N VAL A 72 4.51 -11.51 18.03
CA VAL A 72 3.25 -12.16 17.65
C VAL A 72 2.20 -11.90 18.73
N ASP A 73 1.02 -11.41 18.33
CA ASP A 73 -0.08 -11.02 19.21
C ASP A 73 0.20 -9.80 20.13
N GLU A 74 1.36 -9.14 19.99
CA GLU A 74 1.68 -7.91 20.73
C GLU A 74 1.39 -6.65 19.93
N VAL A 75 1.49 -6.72 18.59
CA VAL A 75 1.23 -5.63 17.66
C VAL A 75 0.28 -6.09 16.57
N PHE A 76 -0.57 -5.19 16.08
CA PHE A 76 -1.47 -5.51 14.97
C PHE A 76 -1.37 -4.50 13.84
N GLY A 77 -1.12 -5.00 12.62
CA GLY A 77 -0.94 -4.19 11.43
C GLY A 77 0.21 -3.18 11.55
N PRO A 78 1.43 -3.60 12.02
CA PRO A 78 2.61 -2.72 12.08
C PRO A 78 3.09 -2.44 10.65
N GLU A 79 2.50 -1.46 10.01
CA GLU A 79 2.69 -1.24 8.57
C GLU A 79 4.04 -0.61 8.27
N SER A 80 4.38 0.52 8.89
CA SER A 80 5.69 1.17 8.77
C SER A 80 6.50 0.98 10.04
N LEU A 81 7.80 0.72 9.86
CA LEU A 81 8.75 0.53 10.93
C LEU A 81 9.83 1.61 10.86
N GLU A 82 10.08 2.32 11.97
CA GLU A 82 11.10 3.36 12.01
C GLU A 82 12.01 3.19 13.23
N PHE A 83 13.21 3.75 13.15
CA PHE A 83 14.17 3.81 14.23
C PHE A 83 14.59 5.26 14.45
N ASP A 84 14.68 5.70 15.68
CA ASP A 84 15.08 7.06 15.98
C ASP A 84 16.59 7.29 15.77
N LEU A 85 17.03 8.54 15.99
CA LEU A 85 18.41 8.96 15.78
C LEU A 85 19.42 8.23 16.68
N LEU A 86 18.97 7.65 17.78
CA LEU A 86 19.79 6.87 18.70
C LEU A 86 19.75 5.39 18.38
N GLY A 87 19.03 4.98 17.31
CA GLY A 87 18.84 3.60 16.92
C GLY A 87 17.85 2.83 17.82
N ARG A 88 17.04 3.55 18.63
CA ARG A 88 15.99 2.94 19.45
C ARG A 88 14.79 2.60 18.58
N GLY A 89 14.08 1.55 18.94
CA GLY A 89 12.92 1.06 18.19
C GLY A 89 12.92 -0.46 18.05
N PRO A 90 12.11 -1.03 17.14
CA PRO A 90 11.31 -0.31 16.14
C PRO A 90 10.20 0.53 16.74
N TYR A 91 9.90 1.65 16.06
CA TYR A 91 8.62 2.35 16.18
C TYR A 91 7.70 1.77 15.11
N ALA A 92 6.42 1.57 15.43
CA ALA A 92 5.47 0.97 14.50
C ALA A 92 4.12 1.70 14.53
N GLY A 93 3.58 2.03 13.36
CA GLY A 93 2.21 2.51 13.20
C GLY A 93 1.22 1.36 13.21
N LEU A 94 0.25 1.35 14.14
CA LEU A 94 -0.67 0.24 14.33
C LEU A 94 -2.06 0.51 13.76
N ALA A 95 -2.80 -0.59 13.54
CA ALA A 95 -4.16 -0.55 13.03
C ALA A 95 -5.18 0.11 13.97
N ASP A 96 -4.82 0.36 15.21
CA ASP A 96 -5.66 1.01 16.21
C ASP A 96 -5.41 2.52 16.38
N GLY A 97 -4.58 3.13 15.51
CA GLY A 97 -4.27 4.55 15.53
C GLY A 97 -3.15 4.96 16.48
N ARG A 98 -2.46 4.00 17.08
CA ARG A 98 -1.25 4.26 17.89
C ARG A 98 0.01 4.20 17.03
N VAL A 99 1.00 4.98 17.41
CA VAL A 99 2.40 4.68 17.15
C VAL A 99 3.00 4.15 18.44
N VAL A 100 3.56 2.94 18.38
CA VAL A 100 4.19 2.30 19.53
C VAL A 100 5.70 2.21 19.34
N ARG A 101 6.45 2.13 20.45
CA ARG A 101 7.90 2.01 20.49
C ARG A 101 8.29 0.77 21.29
N TRP A 102 9.20 -0.04 20.77
CA TRP A 102 9.80 -1.15 21.51
C TRP A 102 10.88 -0.64 22.46
N MET A 103 10.73 -1.00 23.75
CA MET A 103 11.62 -0.55 24.82
C MET A 103 12.57 -1.66 25.34
N GLY A 104 12.59 -2.81 24.66
CA GLY A 104 13.36 -3.99 25.04
C GLY A 104 12.56 -4.99 25.87
N ASP A 105 13.10 -6.23 25.98
CA ASP A 105 12.40 -7.39 26.55
C ASP A 105 11.92 -7.19 28.01
N GLY A 106 12.55 -6.29 28.77
CA GLY A 106 12.16 -6.04 30.16
C GLY A 106 10.98 -5.09 30.33
N ILE A 107 10.64 -4.29 29.28
CA ILE A 107 9.59 -3.25 29.34
C ILE A 107 8.48 -3.56 28.34
N GLY A 108 8.83 -4.05 27.14
CA GLY A 108 7.89 -4.34 26.07
C GLY A 108 7.56 -3.10 25.22
N TRP A 109 6.36 -3.09 24.64
CA TRP A 109 5.86 -1.99 23.82
C TRP A 109 5.24 -0.90 24.68
N GLU A 110 5.58 0.34 24.40
CA GLU A 110 4.89 1.51 24.96
C GLU A 110 4.20 2.32 23.85
N THR A 111 3.12 2.99 24.20
CA THR A 111 2.47 3.95 23.29
C THR A 111 3.31 5.22 23.24
N PHE A 112 3.92 5.50 22.09
CA PHE A 112 4.70 6.71 21.85
C PHE A 112 3.80 7.87 21.42
N SER A 113 2.87 7.61 20.49
CA SER A 113 1.96 8.64 20.01
C SER A 113 0.57 8.12 19.70
N LEU A 114 -0.41 9.01 19.86
CA LEU A 114 -1.78 8.86 19.38
C LEU A 114 -1.98 9.85 18.22
N VAL A 115 -2.56 9.39 17.11
CA VAL A 115 -2.77 10.24 15.93
C VAL A 115 -3.97 11.20 16.09
N THR A 116 -4.79 11.00 17.11
CA THR A 116 -5.95 11.86 17.43
C THR A 116 -6.25 11.89 18.92
N HIS A 117 -6.73 13.02 19.40
CA HIS A 117 -7.21 13.15 20.78
C HIS A 117 -8.56 12.44 21.02
N ASN A 118 -9.25 12.03 19.96
CA ASN A 118 -10.49 11.25 20.05
C ASN A 118 -10.23 9.77 20.31
N TRP A 119 -8.97 9.34 20.32
CA TRP A 119 -8.62 7.95 20.56
C TRP A 119 -9.10 7.48 21.94
N SER A 120 -9.69 6.32 22.00
CA SER A 120 -10.08 5.71 23.27
C SER A 120 -9.81 4.21 23.25
N GLU A 121 -9.33 3.70 24.38
CA GLU A 121 -9.03 2.26 24.54
C GLU A 121 -10.27 1.39 24.29
N LYS A 122 -11.43 1.85 24.73
CA LYS A 122 -12.70 1.12 24.58
C LYS A 122 -13.09 0.92 23.11
N ILE A 123 -12.84 1.90 22.25
CA ILE A 123 -13.23 1.88 20.82
C ILE A 123 -12.09 1.36 19.98
N CYS A 124 -10.86 1.86 20.17
CA CYS A 124 -9.75 1.67 19.27
C CYS A 124 -8.95 0.39 19.62
N ALA A 125 -8.56 0.19 20.88
CA ALA A 125 -7.71 -0.94 21.24
C ALA A 125 -8.43 -2.31 21.28
N LYS A 126 -9.72 -2.35 21.57
CA LYS A 126 -10.49 -3.62 21.59
C LYS A 126 -10.73 -4.22 20.20
N GLY A 127 -10.44 -3.47 19.15
CA GLY A 127 -10.57 -3.92 17.78
C GLY A 127 -9.34 -4.63 17.22
N VAL A 128 -8.21 -4.64 17.90
CA VAL A 128 -6.88 -4.94 17.37
C VAL A 128 -6.58 -6.43 17.17
N HIS A 129 -7.43 -7.34 17.63
CA HIS A 129 -7.11 -8.78 17.61
C HIS A 129 -7.54 -9.52 16.34
N SER A 130 -8.10 -8.85 15.33
CA SER A 130 -8.46 -9.51 14.07
C SER A 130 -8.58 -8.56 12.88
N THR A 131 -8.21 -9.03 11.70
CA THR A 131 -8.40 -8.39 10.37
C THR A 131 -9.87 -8.33 9.95
N THR A 132 -10.85 -8.42 10.86
CA THR A 132 -12.25 -8.48 10.47
C THR A 132 -12.77 -7.13 9.99
N PRO A 133 -13.68 -7.12 9.00
CA PRO A 133 -14.36 -5.91 8.53
C PRO A 133 -15.04 -5.07 9.62
N LYS A 134 -15.31 -5.66 10.79
CA LYS A 134 -15.86 -4.93 11.95
C LYS A 134 -14.93 -3.89 12.53
N GLN A 135 -13.62 -4.07 12.42
CA GLN A 135 -12.60 -3.15 12.93
C GLN A 135 -12.43 -1.95 12.01
N TRP A 136 -12.52 -2.15 10.70
CA TRP A 136 -12.40 -1.08 9.73
C TRP A 136 -13.42 0.04 9.92
N LYS A 137 -14.53 -0.25 10.59
CA LYS A 137 -15.54 0.78 10.94
C LYS A 137 -15.00 1.88 11.85
N PHE A 138 -13.98 1.58 12.63
CA PHE A 138 -13.43 2.51 13.61
C PHE A 138 -12.12 3.17 13.17
N GLU A 139 -11.52 2.75 12.05
CA GLU A 139 -10.27 3.36 11.56
C GLU A 139 -10.40 4.88 11.38
N SER A 140 -11.51 5.38 10.81
CA SER A 140 -11.72 6.81 10.64
C SER A 140 -11.85 7.59 11.95
N HIS A 141 -12.19 6.93 13.05
CA HIS A 141 -12.23 7.52 14.38
C HIS A 141 -10.89 7.39 15.11
N CYS A 142 -10.24 6.25 14.99
CA CYS A 142 -9.00 5.95 15.71
C CYS A 142 -7.75 6.46 14.98
N GLY A 143 -7.83 6.62 13.65
CA GLY A 143 -6.70 6.84 12.77
C GLY A 143 -6.06 5.54 12.29
N ARG A 144 -5.16 5.68 11.33
CA ARG A 144 -4.35 4.60 10.80
C ARG A 144 -3.00 5.17 10.35
N PRO A 145 -2.02 5.26 11.25
CA PRO A 145 -0.67 5.66 10.89
C PRO A 145 -0.05 4.61 9.96
N LEU A 146 0.28 5.01 8.75
CA LEU A 146 0.88 4.20 7.71
C LEU A 146 2.37 4.55 7.54
N GLY A 147 2.70 5.73 7.07
CA GLY A 147 4.09 6.18 6.94
C GLY A 147 4.65 6.83 8.19
N LEU A 148 5.88 6.47 8.54
CA LEU A 148 6.63 7.04 9.67
C LEU A 148 8.01 7.51 9.23
N ARG A 149 8.43 8.74 9.64
CA ARG A 149 9.79 9.26 9.45
C ARG A 149 10.20 10.18 10.58
N PHE A 150 11.39 9.94 11.12
CA PHE A 150 12.02 10.91 12.02
C PHE A 150 12.76 11.99 11.23
N ASP A 151 12.52 13.24 11.58
CA ASP A 151 13.42 14.32 11.17
C ASP A 151 14.75 14.17 11.91
N LYS A 152 15.81 14.00 11.15
CA LYS A 152 17.17 13.79 11.69
C LYS A 152 17.76 15.02 12.39
N LYS A 153 17.17 16.20 12.22
CA LYS A 153 17.62 17.46 12.84
C LYS A 153 16.91 17.73 14.15
N THR A 154 15.60 17.53 14.20
CA THR A 154 14.77 17.89 15.36
C THR A 154 14.43 16.71 16.24
N GLY A 155 14.45 15.49 15.71
CA GLY A 155 13.97 14.29 16.38
C GLY A 155 12.43 14.16 16.38
N ASP A 156 11.72 15.05 15.70
CA ASP A 156 10.28 14.98 15.54
C ASP A 156 9.91 13.78 14.64
N LEU A 157 8.85 13.09 14.98
CA LEU A 157 8.27 12.04 14.16
C LEU A 157 7.15 12.62 13.31
N TYR A 158 7.32 12.53 11.99
CA TYR A 158 6.27 12.82 11.01
C TYR A 158 5.52 11.52 10.68
N ILE A 159 4.20 11.66 10.54
CA ILE A 159 3.28 10.53 10.39
C ILE A 159 2.36 10.82 9.20
N ALA A 160 2.30 9.93 8.22
CA ALA A 160 1.24 9.91 7.22
C ALA A 160 0.11 9.03 7.76
N ASP A 161 -1.00 9.66 8.13
CA ASP A 161 -2.18 8.94 8.64
C ASP A 161 -3.27 8.91 7.57
N ALA A 162 -3.81 7.74 7.33
CA ALA A 162 -4.77 7.48 6.26
C ALA A 162 -6.09 8.28 6.37
N TYR A 163 -6.39 8.86 7.53
CA TYR A 163 -7.63 9.63 7.77
C TYR A 163 -7.37 11.06 8.24
N TYR A 164 -6.22 11.29 8.86
CA TYR A 164 -5.88 12.59 9.45
C TYR A 164 -4.83 13.37 8.65
N GLY A 165 -4.32 12.79 7.54
CA GLY A 165 -3.35 13.43 6.65
C GLY A 165 -1.92 13.40 7.19
N LEU A 166 -1.17 14.48 6.99
CA LEU A 166 0.20 14.61 7.50
C LEU A 166 0.17 15.17 8.93
N LEU A 167 0.80 14.45 9.85
CA LEU A 167 0.86 14.81 11.27
C LEU A 167 2.31 14.90 11.75
N VAL A 168 2.54 15.51 12.90
CA VAL A 168 3.84 15.55 13.58
C VAL A 168 3.68 15.37 15.08
N VAL A 169 4.63 14.68 15.71
CA VAL A 169 4.78 14.59 17.16
C VAL A 169 6.24 14.80 17.56
N GLY A 170 6.47 15.51 18.64
CA GLY A 170 7.81 15.78 19.18
C GLY A 170 8.50 14.52 19.71
N PRO A 171 9.81 14.61 20.04
CA PRO A 171 10.64 13.47 20.47
C PRO A 171 10.18 12.81 21.79
N GLU A 172 9.38 13.52 22.59
CA GLU A 172 8.80 12.99 23.84
C GLU A 172 7.48 12.23 23.61
N GLY A 173 6.99 12.18 22.35
CA GLY A 173 5.73 11.52 22.04
C GLY A 173 4.49 12.34 22.40
N GLY A 174 3.36 11.66 22.62
CA GLY A 174 2.07 12.25 22.97
C GLY A 174 1.08 12.29 21.81
N ILE A 175 0.20 13.30 21.77
CA ILE A 175 -0.81 13.43 20.72
C ILE A 175 -0.21 14.16 19.51
N ALA A 176 -0.25 13.53 18.34
CA ALA A 176 0.24 14.12 17.11
C ALA A 176 -0.62 15.33 16.67
N LYS A 177 0.04 16.32 16.10
CA LYS A 177 -0.60 17.57 15.62
C LYS A 177 -0.75 17.52 14.11
N PRO A 178 -1.90 17.90 13.54
CA PRO A 178 -2.10 17.95 12.10
C PRO A 178 -1.27 19.10 11.48
N LEU A 179 -0.62 18.79 10.36
CA LEU A 179 0.10 19.75 9.52
C LEU A 179 -0.63 20.00 8.21
N ALA A 180 -1.07 18.94 7.51
CA ALA A 180 -1.76 19.04 6.25
C ALA A 180 -2.92 18.03 6.19
N THR A 181 -4.15 18.56 6.13
CA THR A 181 -5.39 17.78 5.97
C THR A 181 -6.09 18.09 4.66
N HIS A 182 -5.70 19.16 3.99
CA HIS A 182 -6.24 19.62 2.71
C HIS A 182 -5.14 20.17 1.81
N VAL A 183 -5.34 20.08 0.51
CA VAL A 183 -4.53 20.75 -0.50
C VAL A 183 -5.44 21.27 -1.61
N GLN A 184 -5.24 22.53 -2.05
CA GLN A 184 -6.08 23.21 -3.06
C GLN A 184 -7.59 23.15 -2.75
N GLY A 185 -7.95 23.27 -1.45
CA GLY A 185 -9.35 23.21 -1.00
C GLY A 185 -9.98 21.80 -0.98
N LYS A 186 -9.25 20.76 -1.40
CA LYS A 186 -9.72 19.36 -1.38
C LYS A 186 -9.11 18.62 -0.19
N PRO A 187 -9.86 17.73 0.47
CA PRO A 187 -9.30 16.91 1.56
C PRO A 187 -8.23 15.95 1.05
N ILE A 188 -7.29 15.63 1.92
CA ILE A 188 -6.38 14.50 1.77
C ILE A 188 -7.11 13.30 2.35
N LEU A 189 -7.53 12.36 1.48
CA LEU A 189 -8.41 11.27 1.88
C LEU A 189 -7.68 10.01 2.30
N PHE A 190 -6.42 9.85 1.83
CA PHE A 190 -5.66 8.65 2.09
C PHE A 190 -4.15 8.94 2.03
N ALA A 191 -3.64 9.72 3.01
CA ALA A 191 -2.20 9.86 3.16
C ALA A 191 -1.59 8.50 3.50
N ASN A 192 -0.49 8.13 2.82
CA ASN A 192 0.04 6.79 2.89
C ASN A 192 1.49 6.76 3.41
N ASP A 193 2.44 7.27 2.67
CA ASP A 193 3.85 7.26 3.07
C ASP A 193 4.50 8.63 2.89
N LEU A 194 5.65 8.83 3.53
CA LEU A 194 6.36 10.11 3.48
C LEU A 194 7.89 9.94 3.53
N ASP A 195 8.59 10.95 3.03
CA ASP A 195 10.02 11.13 3.29
C ASP A 195 10.37 12.62 3.44
N ILE A 196 11.49 12.91 4.12
CA ILE A 196 11.87 14.26 4.53
C ILE A 196 13.14 14.67 3.80
N HIS A 197 13.05 15.72 2.98
CA HIS A 197 14.18 16.30 2.28
C HIS A 197 15.09 17.10 3.24
N ASN A 198 16.38 17.18 2.95
CA ASN A 198 17.38 17.90 3.78
C ASN A 198 17.07 19.40 3.97
N ASN A 199 16.31 20.01 3.05
CA ASN A 199 15.83 21.39 3.21
C ASN A 199 14.64 21.52 4.17
N GLY A 200 14.12 20.41 4.68
CA GLY A 200 12.97 20.34 5.58
C GLY A 200 11.62 20.12 4.92
N SER A 201 11.54 20.17 3.58
CA SER A 201 10.28 19.84 2.88
C SER A 201 9.93 18.36 3.06
N ILE A 202 8.64 18.08 3.21
CA ILE A 202 8.13 16.72 3.40
C ILE A 202 7.34 16.32 2.16
N PHE A 203 7.80 15.26 1.49
CA PHE A 203 7.08 14.65 0.39
C PHE A 203 6.26 13.48 0.91
N PHE A 204 4.99 13.42 0.51
CA PHE A 204 4.10 12.35 0.95
C PHE A 204 3.07 12.02 -0.12
N THR A 205 2.57 10.80 -0.08
CA THR A 205 1.56 10.31 -1.02
C THR A 205 0.15 10.45 -0.45
N ASP A 206 -0.80 10.81 -1.31
CA ASP A 206 -2.24 10.72 -1.10
C ASP A 206 -2.78 9.74 -2.14
N THR A 207 -3.10 8.55 -1.68
CA THR A 207 -3.34 7.38 -2.54
C THR A 207 -4.55 7.54 -3.46
N SER A 208 -5.59 8.25 -3.01
CA SER A 208 -6.81 8.47 -3.79
C SER A 208 -7.56 9.72 -3.33
N GLN A 209 -8.08 10.51 -4.28
CA GLN A 209 -9.02 11.61 -4.00
C GLN A 209 -10.48 11.12 -3.97
N ARG A 210 -10.72 9.83 -4.20
CA ARG A 210 -12.06 9.25 -4.33
C ARG A 210 -12.40 8.27 -3.22
N TYR A 211 -11.44 7.51 -2.77
CA TYR A 211 -11.59 6.45 -1.79
C TYR A 211 -10.69 6.68 -0.58
N ASN A 212 -11.23 6.42 0.59
CA ASN A 212 -10.44 6.31 1.82
C ASN A 212 -9.86 4.91 1.97
N ARG A 213 -8.98 4.70 2.95
CA ARG A 213 -8.24 3.46 3.15
C ARG A 213 -9.13 2.21 3.28
N VAL A 214 -10.25 2.29 3.95
CA VAL A 214 -11.14 1.12 4.12
C VAL A 214 -11.65 0.57 2.78
N ASN A 215 -11.62 1.38 1.73
CA ASN A 215 -12.01 1.05 0.37
C ASN A 215 -10.82 0.85 -0.58
N HIS A 216 -9.61 0.65 -0.05
CA HIS A 216 -8.38 0.53 -0.84
C HIS A 216 -8.46 -0.51 -1.98
N PHE A 217 -9.17 -1.61 -1.75
CA PHE A 217 -9.35 -2.64 -2.79
C PHE A 217 -10.14 -2.13 -4.00
N LEU A 218 -11.09 -1.17 -3.81
CA LEU A 218 -11.83 -0.57 -4.93
C LEU A 218 -10.92 0.26 -5.82
N ILE A 219 -9.90 0.94 -5.26
CA ILE A 219 -8.90 1.69 -6.03
C ILE A 219 -8.22 0.76 -7.03
N MET A 220 -7.71 -0.38 -6.55
CA MET A 220 -7.05 -1.37 -7.40
C MET A 220 -8.01 -2.04 -8.39
N LEU A 221 -9.22 -2.42 -7.95
CA LEU A 221 -10.21 -3.08 -8.79
C LEU A 221 -10.77 -2.17 -9.88
N GLU A 222 -10.92 -0.88 -9.62
CA GLU A 222 -11.29 0.09 -10.64
C GLU A 222 -10.10 0.49 -11.53
N GLY A 223 -8.90 0.45 -10.98
CA GLY A 223 -7.72 0.98 -11.64
C GLY A 223 -7.73 2.50 -11.73
N GLU A 224 -8.42 3.16 -10.80
CA GLU A 224 -8.51 4.61 -10.79
C GLU A 224 -7.15 5.27 -10.53
N ALA A 225 -6.94 6.45 -11.11
CA ALA A 225 -5.71 7.18 -11.02
C ALA A 225 -6.00 8.62 -10.55
N THR A 226 -6.48 8.76 -9.31
CA THR A 226 -6.73 10.06 -8.70
C THR A 226 -5.74 10.40 -7.60
N GLY A 227 -4.76 9.53 -7.36
CA GLY A 227 -3.72 9.74 -6.36
C GLY A 227 -2.78 10.90 -6.68
N ARG A 228 -2.12 11.40 -5.66
CA ARG A 228 -1.23 12.57 -5.74
C ARG A 228 0.07 12.33 -4.99
N LEU A 229 1.16 12.94 -5.47
CA LEU A 229 2.35 13.21 -4.69
C LEU A 229 2.27 14.65 -4.20
N LEU A 230 2.39 14.85 -2.90
CA LEU A 230 2.25 16.14 -2.24
C LEU A 230 3.59 16.56 -1.61
N ARG A 231 3.80 17.87 -1.45
CA ARG A 231 4.91 18.45 -0.71
C ARG A 231 4.37 19.43 0.32
N TYR A 232 4.75 19.26 1.59
CA TYR A 232 4.51 20.20 2.66
C TYR A 232 5.80 20.95 2.98
N ASP A 233 5.70 22.26 3.08
CA ASP A 233 6.82 23.17 3.38
C ASP A 233 6.63 23.74 4.79
N PRO A 234 7.39 23.28 5.82
CA PRO A 234 7.20 23.69 7.22
C PRO A 234 7.32 25.20 7.48
N PRO A 235 8.26 25.97 6.82
CA PRO A 235 8.37 27.40 7.03
C PRO A 235 7.11 28.18 6.63
N THR A 236 6.46 27.83 5.54
CA THR A 236 5.25 28.49 5.02
C THR A 236 3.97 27.85 5.53
N ARG A 237 4.05 26.58 5.99
CA ARG A 237 2.91 25.72 6.34
C ARG A 237 1.99 25.45 5.15
N GLU A 238 2.50 25.51 3.95
CA GLU A 238 1.75 25.29 2.73
C GLU A 238 1.94 23.87 2.20
N THR A 239 0.88 23.34 1.61
CA THR A 239 0.91 22.03 0.94
C THR A 239 0.70 22.24 -0.56
N HIS A 240 1.56 21.66 -1.37
CA HIS A 240 1.54 21.76 -2.82
C HIS A 240 1.36 20.40 -3.45
N VAL A 241 0.64 20.35 -4.56
CA VAL A 241 0.55 19.17 -5.41
C VAL A 241 1.77 19.15 -6.32
N VAL A 242 2.56 18.08 -6.26
CA VAL A 242 3.75 17.86 -7.08
C VAL A 242 3.41 17.07 -8.33
N LEU A 243 2.66 15.97 -8.16
CA LEU A 243 2.15 15.12 -9.24
C LEU A 243 0.69 14.77 -8.98
N GLU A 244 -0.06 14.62 -10.06
CA GLU A 244 -1.46 14.19 -10.06
C GLU A 244 -1.65 12.96 -10.96
N ASN A 245 -2.84 12.39 -10.91
CA ASN A 245 -3.26 11.27 -11.75
C ASN A 245 -2.38 10.02 -11.57
N LEU A 246 -1.97 9.77 -10.33
CA LEU A 246 -1.21 8.58 -9.97
C LEU A 246 -2.15 7.42 -9.60
N ALA A 247 -1.79 6.21 -10.01
CA ALA A 247 -2.60 5.01 -9.81
C ALA A 247 -2.21 4.28 -8.52
N PHE A 248 -2.81 4.65 -7.41
CA PHE A 248 -2.48 4.18 -6.07
C PHE A 248 -1.00 4.48 -5.74
N PRO A 249 -0.57 5.77 -5.66
CA PRO A 249 0.75 6.07 -5.13
C PRO A 249 0.80 5.61 -3.66
N ASN A 250 1.88 4.87 -3.35
CA ASN A 250 2.08 4.25 -2.05
C ASN A 250 3.40 4.71 -1.44
N GLY A 251 4.39 3.84 -1.27
CA GLY A 251 5.67 4.21 -0.70
C GLY A 251 6.40 5.35 -1.42
N VAL A 252 7.08 6.21 -0.67
CA VAL A 252 7.92 7.29 -1.20
C VAL A 252 9.27 7.32 -0.47
N GLN A 253 10.35 7.53 -1.24
CA GLN A 253 11.72 7.55 -0.72
C GLN A 253 12.59 8.49 -1.54
N LEU A 254 13.30 9.40 -0.91
CA LEU A 254 14.30 10.24 -1.56
C LEU A 254 15.54 9.42 -1.97
N SER A 255 16.15 9.77 -3.11
CA SER A 255 17.45 9.26 -3.51
C SER A 255 18.52 9.67 -2.49
N LYS A 256 19.66 8.97 -2.48
CA LYS A 256 20.74 9.24 -1.52
C LYS A 256 21.28 10.67 -1.62
N ASP A 257 21.37 11.20 -2.82
CA ASP A 257 21.79 12.59 -3.09
C ASP A 257 20.64 13.61 -3.01
N GLN A 258 19.38 13.11 -2.84
CA GLN A 258 18.15 13.88 -2.77
C GLN A 258 17.79 14.67 -4.05
N SER A 259 18.43 14.40 -5.16
CA SER A 259 18.12 14.99 -6.47
C SER A 259 16.83 14.44 -7.08
N SER A 260 16.35 13.32 -6.57
CA SER A 260 15.12 12.68 -7.03
C SER A 260 14.41 11.95 -5.88
N LEU A 261 13.19 11.53 -6.12
CA LEU A 261 12.49 10.63 -5.23
C LEU A 261 11.91 9.43 -6.00
N PHE A 262 11.88 8.31 -5.34
CA PHE A 262 11.25 7.09 -5.81
C PHE A 262 9.87 6.95 -5.16
N PHE A 263 8.91 6.46 -5.91
CA PHE A 263 7.59 6.13 -5.37
C PHE A 263 7.00 4.94 -6.11
N THR A 264 6.09 4.24 -5.47
CA THR A 264 5.40 3.11 -6.08
C THR A 264 4.02 3.51 -6.58
N GLU A 265 3.61 2.92 -7.70
CA GLU A 265 2.22 2.87 -8.13
C GLU A 265 1.71 1.44 -8.01
N THR A 266 1.01 1.16 -6.92
CA THR A 266 0.55 -0.19 -6.56
C THR A 266 -0.33 -0.79 -7.66
N THR A 267 -1.32 -0.03 -8.15
CA THR A 267 -2.26 -0.53 -9.17
C THR A 267 -1.58 -0.81 -10.50
N ASN A 268 -0.57 -0.03 -10.87
CA ASN A 268 0.18 -0.21 -12.12
C ASN A 268 1.39 -1.14 -11.98
N CYS A 269 1.63 -1.69 -10.78
CA CYS A 269 2.72 -2.62 -10.50
C CYS A 269 4.07 -2.08 -10.98
N ARG A 270 4.44 -0.87 -10.57
CA ARG A 270 5.67 -0.23 -11.02
C ARG A 270 6.35 0.63 -9.95
N LEU A 271 7.67 0.71 -10.03
CA LEU A 271 8.52 1.65 -9.30
C LEU A 271 8.80 2.85 -10.22
N MET A 272 8.55 4.04 -9.71
CA MET A 272 8.66 5.31 -10.41
C MET A 272 9.79 6.16 -9.81
N ARG A 273 10.38 7.05 -10.62
CA ARG A 273 11.25 8.14 -10.17
C ARG A 273 10.67 9.48 -10.60
N PHE A 274 10.72 10.44 -9.71
CA PHE A 274 10.47 11.85 -10.00
C PHE A 274 11.74 12.67 -9.71
N TRP A 275 12.18 13.45 -10.69
CA TRP A 275 13.37 14.27 -10.58
C TRP A 275 13.04 15.62 -9.93
N LEU A 276 13.68 15.91 -8.80
CA LEU A 276 13.53 17.18 -8.08
C LEU A 276 14.49 18.23 -8.65
N GLU A 277 15.68 17.81 -9.04
CA GLU A 277 16.76 18.69 -9.47
C GLU A 277 17.43 18.21 -10.77
N GLY A 278 18.33 19.03 -11.32
CA GLY A 278 19.10 18.71 -12.50
C GLY A 278 18.34 18.85 -13.83
N PRO A 279 18.91 18.37 -14.96
CA PRO A 279 18.33 18.56 -16.31
C PRO A 279 16.99 17.86 -16.52
N LYS A 280 16.65 16.89 -15.69
CA LYS A 280 15.38 16.17 -15.72
C LYS A 280 14.36 16.69 -14.70
N SER A 281 14.64 17.76 -13.98
CA SER A 281 13.73 18.30 -12.94
C SER A 281 12.30 18.42 -13.45
N GLY A 282 11.35 17.99 -12.63
CA GLY A 282 9.92 17.95 -12.96
C GLY A 282 9.47 16.78 -13.85
N LYS A 283 10.39 15.87 -14.25
CA LYS A 283 10.05 14.69 -15.05
C LYS A 283 9.87 13.44 -14.20
N THR A 284 8.99 12.57 -14.65
CA THR A 284 8.80 11.20 -14.11
C THR A 284 9.29 10.17 -15.10
N GLU A 285 9.79 9.05 -14.58
CA GLU A 285 10.15 7.88 -15.39
C GLU A 285 9.81 6.57 -14.64
N VAL A 286 9.48 5.54 -15.41
CA VAL A 286 9.32 4.18 -14.87
C VAL A 286 10.70 3.58 -14.69
N ILE A 287 11.07 3.24 -13.46
CA ILE A 287 12.36 2.63 -13.14
C ILE A 287 12.29 1.12 -13.30
N ALA A 288 11.22 0.49 -12.78
CA ALA A 288 11.02 -0.93 -12.90
C ALA A 288 9.53 -1.29 -12.98
N ASN A 289 9.20 -2.27 -13.83
CA ASN A 289 7.91 -2.93 -13.81
C ASN A 289 8.01 -4.18 -12.93
N LEU A 290 7.05 -4.34 -12.02
CA LEU A 290 7.12 -5.29 -10.93
C LEU A 290 6.19 -6.49 -11.13
N PRO A 291 6.51 -7.67 -10.56
CA PRO A 291 5.73 -8.89 -10.72
C PRO A 291 4.41 -8.87 -9.94
N GLY A 292 4.22 -7.93 -9.06
CA GLY A 292 3.06 -7.80 -8.18
C GLY A 292 2.77 -6.36 -7.82
N PHE A 293 2.07 -6.17 -6.72
CA PHE A 293 1.60 -4.90 -6.21
C PHE A 293 2.61 -4.34 -5.20
N PRO A 294 3.40 -3.32 -5.56
CA PRO A 294 4.35 -2.73 -4.63
C PRO A 294 3.63 -1.94 -3.54
N ASP A 295 4.21 -1.98 -2.35
CA ASP A 295 3.82 -1.20 -1.20
C ASP A 295 4.91 -0.17 -0.88
N ASN A 296 5.46 -0.11 0.33
CA ASN A 296 6.47 0.86 0.72
C ASN A 296 7.84 0.62 0.09
N VAL A 297 8.60 1.70 -0.02
CA VAL A 297 9.98 1.72 -0.52
C VAL A 297 10.90 2.33 0.53
N ARG A 298 12.11 1.75 0.71
CA ARG A 298 13.08 2.22 1.70
C ARG A 298 14.50 2.11 1.16
N ALA A 299 15.24 3.21 1.23
CA ALA A 299 16.66 3.19 0.88
C ALA A 299 17.49 2.55 2.01
N ASN A 300 18.51 1.78 1.62
CA ASN A 300 19.55 1.33 2.54
C ASN A 300 20.73 2.31 2.59
N GLY A 301 21.72 2.03 3.44
CA GLY A 301 22.91 2.86 3.59
C GLY A 301 23.76 3.02 2.32
N LYS A 302 23.59 2.12 1.34
CA LYS A 302 24.29 2.14 0.04
C LYS A 302 23.56 2.97 -1.03
N GLY A 303 22.32 3.44 -0.75
CA GLY A 303 21.44 4.13 -1.70
C GLY A 303 20.60 3.17 -2.55
N GLN A 304 20.68 1.87 -2.29
CA GLN A 304 19.81 0.89 -2.93
C GLN A 304 18.43 0.91 -2.28
N ILE A 305 17.42 0.46 -3.02
CA ILE A 305 16.02 0.65 -2.68
C ILE A 305 15.34 -0.70 -2.47
N TRP A 306 14.93 -0.98 -1.25
CA TRP A 306 14.04 -2.09 -0.91
C TRP A 306 12.61 -1.76 -1.29
N VAL A 307 11.94 -2.71 -1.92
CA VAL A 307 10.52 -2.65 -2.29
C VAL A 307 9.81 -3.88 -1.76
N ALA A 308 8.78 -3.69 -0.94
CA ALA A 308 7.87 -4.74 -0.55
C ALA A 308 6.83 -4.94 -1.66
N ILE A 309 6.55 -6.18 -2.06
CA ILE A 309 5.69 -6.50 -3.19
C ILE A 309 4.74 -7.63 -2.81
N ASP A 310 3.45 -7.37 -2.81
CA ASP A 310 2.45 -8.42 -2.75
C ASP A 310 2.34 -9.09 -4.12
N CYS A 311 2.78 -10.31 -4.21
CA CYS A 311 2.91 -11.04 -5.46
C CYS A 311 1.79 -12.07 -5.65
N CYS A 312 1.45 -12.43 -6.81
CA CYS A 312 1.92 -12.01 -8.10
C CYS A 312 0.73 -11.74 -9.02
N ARG A 313 1.00 -10.92 -10.02
CA ARG A 313 0.08 -10.72 -11.15
C ARG A 313 -0.22 -12.04 -11.84
N THR A 314 -1.42 -12.16 -12.42
CA THR A 314 -1.85 -13.33 -13.20
C THR A 314 -2.24 -12.95 -14.62
N LYS A 315 -2.28 -13.93 -15.52
CA LYS A 315 -2.77 -13.73 -16.90
C LYS A 315 -4.24 -13.29 -16.92
N VAL A 316 -5.06 -13.80 -15.99
CA VAL A 316 -6.47 -13.40 -15.88
C VAL A 316 -6.59 -11.93 -15.46
N GLN A 317 -5.76 -11.51 -14.50
CA GLN A 317 -5.70 -10.11 -14.08
C GLN A 317 -5.31 -9.20 -15.26
N GLU A 318 -4.33 -9.58 -16.08
CA GLU A 318 -3.96 -8.80 -17.28
C GLU A 318 -5.14 -8.60 -18.23
N VAL A 319 -5.95 -9.63 -18.46
CA VAL A 319 -7.17 -9.51 -19.28
C VAL A 319 -8.15 -8.53 -18.63
N LEU A 320 -8.41 -8.67 -17.33
CA LEU A 320 -9.34 -7.80 -16.60
C LEU A 320 -8.87 -6.33 -16.59
N VAL A 321 -7.56 -6.09 -16.45
CA VAL A 321 -6.97 -4.74 -16.43
C VAL A 321 -7.07 -4.05 -17.79
N ASN A 322 -6.85 -4.81 -18.86
CA ASN A 322 -6.91 -4.29 -20.22
C ASN A 322 -8.34 -4.12 -20.76
N HIS A 323 -9.32 -4.77 -20.12
CA HIS A 323 -10.72 -4.74 -20.54
C HIS A 323 -11.66 -4.32 -19.40
N PRO A 324 -11.82 -2.99 -19.15
CA PRO A 324 -12.63 -2.47 -18.05
C PRO A 324 -14.07 -3.02 -18.01
N TRP A 325 -14.66 -3.27 -19.19
CA TRP A 325 -15.99 -3.85 -19.26
C TRP A 325 -16.04 -5.27 -18.68
N THR A 326 -15.10 -6.13 -19.04
CA THR A 326 -15.05 -7.50 -18.48
C THR A 326 -14.82 -7.46 -16.98
N ARG A 327 -13.96 -6.56 -16.51
CA ARG A 327 -13.70 -6.32 -15.10
C ARG A 327 -14.96 -5.84 -14.36
N SER A 328 -15.71 -4.95 -14.98
CA SER A 328 -17.00 -4.48 -14.46
C SER A 328 -17.98 -5.62 -14.22
N VAL A 329 -18.11 -6.52 -15.18
CA VAL A 329 -19.01 -7.69 -15.06
C VAL A 329 -18.48 -8.68 -14.02
N TYR A 330 -17.18 -9.01 -14.09
CA TYR A 330 -16.56 -10.01 -13.24
C TYR A 330 -16.71 -9.68 -11.74
N PHE A 331 -16.37 -8.46 -11.34
CA PHE A 331 -16.45 -8.08 -9.92
C PHE A 331 -17.85 -7.70 -9.43
N ARG A 332 -18.84 -7.59 -10.34
CA ARG A 332 -20.25 -7.45 -9.97
C ARG A 332 -21.00 -8.77 -9.83
N LEU A 333 -20.35 -9.90 -10.12
CA LEU A 333 -20.96 -11.19 -9.85
C LEU A 333 -21.31 -11.30 -8.35
N PRO A 334 -22.48 -11.85 -7.98
CA PRO A 334 -22.91 -12.00 -6.59
C PRO A 334 -22.17 -13.16 -5.91
N VAL A 335 -20.86 -13.06 -5.90
CA VAL A 335 -19.93 -14.06 -5.37
C VAL A 335 -18.94 -13.33 -4.46
N PRO A 336 -18.68 -13.83 -3.23
CA PRO A 336 -17.73 -13.20 -2.33
C PRO A 336 -16.36 -12.99 -2.98
N MET A 337 -15.74 -11.83 -2.73
CA MET A 337 -14.48 -11.39 -3.36
C MET A 337 -13.36 -12.43 -3.27
N GLN A 338 -13.25 -13.15 -2.15
CA GLN A 338 -12.25 -14.19 -1.96
C GLN A 338 -12.34 -15.34 -2.99
N TYR A 339 -13.55 -15.69 -3.43
CA TYR A 339 -13.74 -16.71 -4.47
C TYR A 339 -13.43 -16.14 -5.86
N LEU A 340 -13.80 -14.89 -6.13
CA LEU A 340 -13.43 -14.20 -7.36
C LEU A 340 -11.92 -14.08 -7.50
N ALA A 341 -11.22 -13.70 -6.43
CA ALA A 341 -9.77 -13.65 -6.41
C ALA A 341 -9.13 -15.02 -6.68
N ARG A 342 -9.65 -16.09 -6.03
CA ARG A 342 -9.17 -17.45 -6.25
C ARG A 342 -9.41 -17.93 -7.69
N LEU A 343 -10.58 -17.62 -8.27
CA LEU A 343 -10.89 -17.95 -9.68
C LEU A 343 -9.98 -17.19 -10.65
N ALA A 344 -9.55 -15.97 -10.30
CA ALA A 344 -8.55 -15.24 -11.07
C ALA A 344 -7.12 -15.78 -10.91
N GLY A 345 -6.94 -16.86 -10.14
CA GLY A 345 -5.65 -17.50 -9.91
C GLY A 345 -4.74 -16.70 -8.97
N MET A 346 -5.28 -15.74 -8.24
CA MET A 346 -4.50 -14.95 -7.29
C MET A 346 -4.02 -15.84 -6.14
N ARG A 347 -2.72 -16.05 -6.08
CA ARG A 347 -2.00 -16.53 -4.91
C ARG A 347 -1.22 -15.35 -4.39
N MET A 348 -1.50 -14.94 -3.17
CA MET A 348 -0.75 -13.87 -2.53
C MET A 348 0.40 -14.48 -1.76
N TYR A 349 1.63 -14.18 -2.19
CA TYR A 349 2.84 -14.44 -1.45
C TYR A 349 3.73 -13.19 -1.48
N THR A 350 4.70 -13.12 -0.62
CA THR A 350 5.54 -11.94 -0.51
C THR A 350 6.81 -12.07 -1.33
N VAL A 351 7.12 -11.02 -2.06
CA VAL A 351 8.40 -10.77 -2.71
C VAL A 351 8.97 -9.48 -2.14
N ILE A 352 10.24 -9.51 -1.78
CA ILE A 352 10.99 -8.32 -1.41
C ILE A 352 12.11 -8.18 -2.43
N SER A 353 12.23 -7.03 -3.05
CA SER A 353 13.26 -6.81 -4.05
C SER A 353 14.12 -5.60 -3.73
N LEU A 354 15.42 -5.75 -3.92
CA LEU A 354 16.40 -4.68 -3.81
C LEU A 354 16.78 -4.19 -5.20
N PHE A 355 16.64 -2.91 -5.44
CA PHE A 355 17.00 -2.25 -6.68
C PHE A 355 18.17 -1.28 -6.46
N ASP A 356 18.97 -1.08 -7.49
CA ASP A 356 19.83 0.11 -7.54
C ASP A 356 19.01 1.33 -8.04
N GLU A 357 19.63 2.50 -8.03
CA GLU A 357 18.97 3.73 -8.46
C GLU A 357 18.62 3.76 -9.95
N GLU A 358 19.24 2.91 -10.78
CA GLU A 358 18.92 2.73 -12.20
C GLU A 358 17.80 1.70 -12.43
N GLY A 359 17.25 1.10 -11.38
CA GLY A 359 16.16 0.12 -11.44
C GLY A 359 16.60 -1.31 -11.79
N ARG A 360 17.90 -1.59 -11.73
CA ARG A 360 18.39 -2.96 -11.90
C ARG A 360 18.17 -3.74 -10.62
N VAL A 361 17.67 -4.96 -10.76
CA VAL A 361 17.47 -5.86 -9.62
C VAL A 361 18.82 -6.30 -9.05
N VAL A 362 19.10 -5.92 -7.82
CA VAL A 362 20.31 -6.31 -7.06
C VAL A 362 20.06 -7.64 -6.37
N ASP A 363 18.93 -7.77 -5.67
CA ASP A 363 18.54 -8.99 -4.99
C ASP A 363 17.02 -9.18 -4.96
N VAL A 364 16.58 -10.43 -4.83
CA VAL A 364 15.16 -10.80 -4.68
C VAL A 364 15.05 -11.85 -3.59
N LEU A 365 14.15 -11.64 -2.65
CA LEU A 365 13.81 -12.56 -1.58
C LEU A 365 12.33 -12.94 -1.71
N GLU A 366 12.01 -14.23 -1.66
CA GLU A 366 10.65 -14.75 -1.81
C GLU A 366 10.30 -15.74 -0.70
N ASP A 367 9.02 -15.74 -0.30
CA ASP A 367 8.38 -16.80 0.46
C ASP A 367 7.22 -17.34 -0.40
N LYS A 368 7.54 -18.25 -1.34
CA LYS A 368 6.59 -18.74 -2.36
C LYS A 368 5.42 -19.51 -1.79
N GLU A 369 5.63 -20.22 -0.71
CA GLU A 369 4.57 -20.95 -0.01
C GLU A 369 3.76 -20.01 0.89
N GLY A 370 4.32 -18.87 1.25
CA GLY A 370 3.73 -17.89 2.14
C GLY A 370 3.55 -18.46 3.56
N ASP A 371 4.50 -19.29 4.00
CA ASP A 371 4.43 -19.96 5.29
C ASP A 371 4.80 -19.03 6.44
N VAL A 372 5.72 -18.09 6.19
CA VAL A 372 6.25 -17.18 7.20
C VAL A 372 5.72 -15.76 6.97
N MET A 373 5.75 -15.27 5.74
CA MET A 373 5.46 -13.88 5.43
C MET A 373 4.40 -13.72 4.35
N LYS A 374 3.32 -13.02 4.67
CA LYS A 374 2.27 -12.63 3.73
C LYS A 374 1.90 -11.16 3.94
N LEU A 375 1.46 -10.48 2.88
CA LEU A 375 0.96 -9.10 2.92
C LEU A 375 1.93 -8.16 3.65
N MET A 376 3.20 -8.20 3.24
CA MET A 376 4.24 -7.34 3.78
C MET A 376 4.17 -5.97 3.16
N SER A 377 4.21 -4.94 4.00
CA SER A 377 4.05 -3.54 3.56
C SER A 377 5.38 -2.79 3.48
N GLU A 378 6.35 -3.13 4.31
CA GLU A 378 7.62 -2.41 4.38
C GLU A 378 8.81 -3.33 4.62
N VAL A 379 9.97 -2.95 4.11
CA VAL A 379 11.25 -3.59 4.39
C VAL A 379 12.28 -2.54 4.75
N ARG A 380 12.84 -2.63 5.92
CA ARG A 380 13.88 -1.74 6.41
C ARG A 380 15.14 -2.51 6.79
N GLU A 381 16.26 -2.15 6.18
CA GLU A 381 17.57 -2.72 6.50
C GLU A 381 18.24 -1.92 7.62
N VAL A 382 18.44 -2.55 8.78
CA VAL A 382 19.09 -1.94 9.95
C VAL A 382 20.06 -2.93 10.56
N ASN A 383 21.34 -2.56 10.66
CA ASN A 383 22.40 -3.32 11.33
C ASN A 383 22.47 -4.80 10.89
N GLY A 384 22.47 -5.06 9.56
CA GLY A 384 22.59 -6.41 9.01
C GLY A 384 21.32 -7.28 9.19
N LYS A 385 20.19 -6.64 9.44
CA LYS A 385 18.89 -7.28 9.58
C LYS A 385 17.85 -6.55 8.77
N LEU A 386 16.99 -7.29 8.10
CA LEU A 386 15.76 -6.78 7.52
C LEU A 386 14.66 -6.83 8.60
N TRP A 387 14.01 -5.70 8.77
CA TRP A 387 12.81 -5.54 9.56
C TRP A 387 11.65 -5.36 8.58
N ILE A 388 10.61 -6.16 8.73
CA ILE A 388 9.57 -6.31 7.72
C ILE A 388 8.22 -6.08 8.39
N GLY A 389 7.56 -5.01 7.97
CA GLY A 389 6.24 -4.62 8.42
C GLY A 389 5.11 -5.30 7.64
N THR A 390 3.91 -5.25 8.18
CA THR A 390 2.70 -5.77 7.54
C THR A 390 1.48 -4.93 7.91
N VAL A 391 0.64 -4.69 6.92
CA VAL A 391 -0.61 -3.95 7.11
C VAL A 391 -1.71 -4.82 7.73
N ALA A 392 -1.59 -6.16 7.66
CA ALA A 392 -2.68 -7.10 7.85
C ALA A 392 -2.50 -8.14 8.96
N HIS A 393 -1.29 -8.28 9.52
CA HIS A 393 -0.98 -9.32 10.49
C HIS A 393 -0.59 -8.77 11.86
N ASN A 394 -0.48 -9.66 12.84
CA ASN A 394 -0.24 -9.38 14.25
C ASN A 394 1.23 -9.60 14.66
N HIS A 395 2.16 -9.30 13.78
CA HIS A 395 3.58 -9.52 14.02
C HIS A 395 4.45 -8.60 13.18
N ILE A 396 5.71 -8.51 13.52
CA ILE A 396 6.79 -7.98 12.68
C ILE A 396 7.64 -9.19 12.26
N ALA A 397 8.12 -9.22 11.02
CA ALA A 397 9.05 -10.24 10.61
C ALA A 397 10.49 -9.71 10.57
N THR A 398 11.48 -10.58 10.81
CA THR A 398 12.90 -10.22 10.71
C THR A 398 13.68 -11.31 9.98
N LEU A 399 14.67 -10.87 9.20
CA LEU A 399 15.60 -11.76 8.49
C LEU A 399 17.02 -11.21 8.62
N SER A 400 18.00 -12.05 8.93
CA SER A 400 19.41 -11.65 8.84
C SER A 400 19.78 -11.45 7.38
N TYR A 401 20.42 -10.31 7.07
CA TYR A 401 20.82 -9.94 5.74
C TYR A 401 22.25 -9.41 5.74
N PRO A 402 23.16 -9.91 4.86
CA PRO A 402 24.58 -9.62 4.87
C PRO A 402 24.96 -8.19 4.43
#